data_e9eda073cc638e73ff0a890e2998e55e
#
_entry.id   e9eda073cc638e73ff0a890e2998e55e
#
_cell.length_a   1.000
_cell.length_b   1.000
_cell.length_c   1.000
_cell.angle_alpha   90.00
_cell.angle_beta   90.00
_cell.angle_gamma   90.00
#
_symmetry.space_group_name_H-M   'P 1'
#
loop_
_entity.id
_entity.type
_entity.pdbx_description
1 polymer ?
#
loop_
_entity_poly.entity_id
_entity_poly.type
_entity_poly.pdbx_seq_one_letter_code
_entity_poly.pdbx_strand_id
1 'polypeptide(L)'
;MTRYFLAVHTRPTPGRETEYHRWYDDFHLDEVLQVPDFVTAERHVLVQSEGAQLLGPGSHLAVFTITSDDIDATMTAFRHAQKSMARPACLDADSVALSWWRPLGSRTASSSPLVPDSA
;
A
#
# COMPACT_ATOMS: atom_id res chain seq x y z
N MET A 1 -20.87 1.86 4.30
CA MET A 1 -19.46 1.64 4.66
C MET A 1 -18.57 2.52 3.80
N THR A 2 -17.56 3.06 4.40
CA THR A 2 -16.61 3.93 3.71
C THR A 2 -15.38 3.14 3.28
N ARG A 3 -14.87 3.44 2.09
CA ARG A 3 -13.68 2.82 1.55
C ARG A 3 -12.44 3.65 1.92
N TYR A 4 -11.39 2.96 2.28
CA TYR A 4 -10.09 3.53 2.61
C TYR A 4 -8.98 2.74 1.95
N PHE A 5 -7.78 3.29 1.94
CA PHE A 5 -6.56 2.59 1.53
C PHE A 5 -5.50 2.69 2.62
N LEU A 6 -4.79 1.60 2.85
CA LEU A 6 -3.52 1.61 3.56
C LEU A 6 -2.41 1.44 2.53
N ALA A 7 -1.51 2.40 2.46
CA ALA A 7 -0.32 2.31 1.61
C ALA A 7 0.90 2.03 2.48
N VAL A 8 1.60 0.95 2.17
CA VAL A 8 2.79 0.51 2.90
C VAL A 8 3.98 0.55 1.96
N HIS A 9 4.87 1.50 2.20
CA HIS A 9 6.10 1.65 1.45
C HIS A 9 7.21 0.85 2.14
N THR A 10 7.93 0.01 1.39
CA THR A 10 9.04 -0.77 1.90
C THR A 10 10.11 -0.97 0.84
N ARG A 11 11.31 -1.40 1.28
CA ARG A 11 12.38 -1.85 0.40
C ARG A 11 12.95 -3.15 0.91
N PRO A 12 13.41 -4.04 0.03
CA PRO A 12 14.15 -5.23 0.44
C PRO A 12 15.52 -4.85 1.01
N THR A 13 16.03 -5.67 1.90
CA THR A 13 17.43 -5.61 2.28
C THR A 13 18.29 -5.89 1.03
N PRO A 14 19.33 -5.08 0.74
CA PRO A 14 20.18 -5.31 -0.42
C PRO A 14 20.73 -6.75 -0.46
N GLY A 15 20.61 -7.39 -1.62
CA GLY A 15 21.03 -8.77 -1.82
C GLY A 15 20.01 -9.82 -1.40
N ARG A 16 18.88 -9.42 -0.81
CA ARG A 16 17.84 -10.35 -0.34
C ARG A 16 16.49 -10.13 -1.03
N GLU A 17 16.52 -9.62 -2.25
CA GLU A 17 15.31 -9.24 -3.00
C GLU A 17 14.40 -10.44 -3.25
N THR A 18 14.97 -11.59 -3.62
CA THR A 18 14.18 -12.79 -3.89
C THR A 18 13.43 -13.27 -2.65
N GLU A 19 14.10 -13.29 -1.50
CA GLU A 19 13.46 -13.65 -0.23
C GLU A 19 12.34 -12.68 0.13
N TYR A 20 12.59 -11.37 -0.07
CA TYR A 20 11.63 -10.31 0.22
C TYR A 20 10.35 -10.48 -0.59
N HIS A 21 10.47 -10.71 -1.93
CA HIS A 21 9.31 -10.91 -2.78
C HIS A 21 8.54 -12.18 -2.42
N ARG A 22 9.26 -13.26 -2.11
CA ARG A 22 8.62 -14.52 -1.71
C ARG A 22 7.87 -14.35 -0.40
N TRP A 23 8.48 -13.71 0.60
CA TRP A 23 7.84 -13.46 1.88
C TRP A 23 6.56 -12.62 1.72
N TYR A 24 6.64 -11.55 0.91
CA TYR A 24 5.50 -10.68 0.68
C TYR A 24 4.36 -11.42 -0.04
N ASP A 25 4.67 -12.07 -1.15
CA ASP A 25 3.66 -12.67 -2.03
C ASP A 25 3.07 -13.96 -1.44
N ASP A 26 3.90 -14.78 -0.80
CA ASP A 26 3.48 -16.10 -0.32
C ASP A 26 2.94 -16.07 1.11
N PHE A 27 3.20 -15.00 1.85
CA PHE A 27 2.84 -14.99 3.28
C PHE A 27 2.27 -13.66 3.75
N HIS A 28 2.98 -12.54 3.59
CA HIS A 28 2.66 -11.31 4.31
C HIS A 28 1.37 -10.63 3.82
N LEU A 29 1.09 -10.66 2.52
CA LEU A 29 -0.18 -10.08 2.02
C LEU A 29 -1.37 -10.78 2.66
N ASP A 30 -1.35 -12.11 2.70
CA ASP A 30 -2.43 -12.86 3.33
C ASP A 30 -2.50 -12.63 4.83
N GLU A 31 -1.36 -12.46 5.47
CA GLU A 31 -1.30 -12.15 6.90
C GLU A 31 -2.02 -10.82 7.20
N VAL A 32 -1.76 -9.78 6.42
CA VAL A 32 -2.41 -8.48 6.59
C VAL A 32 -3.91 -8.58 6.29
N LEU A 33 -4.28 -9.37 5.28
CA LEU A 33 -5.69 -9.56 4.90
C LEU A 33 -6.53 -10.28 5.97
N GLN A 34 -5.89 -10.85 7.00
CA GLN A 34 -6.62 -11.40 8.15
C GLN A 34 -7.18 -10.30 9.08
N VAL A 35 -6.69 -9.08 8.96
CA VAL A 35 -7.19 -7.98 9.79
C VAL A 35 -8.63 -7.65 9.35
N PRO A 36 -9.58 -7.50 10.31
CA PRO A 36 -10.95 -7.16 9.96
C PRO A 36 -11.04 -5.91 9.08
N ASP A 37 -11.99 -5.88 8.16
CA ASP A 37 -12.28 -4.80 7.22
C ASP A 37 -11.32 -4.70 6.03
N PHE A 38 -10.20 -5.40 6.03
CA PHE A 38 -9.29 -5.46 4.89
C PHE A 38 -9.89 -6.34 3.80
N VAL A 39 -9.88 -5.86 2.55
CA VAL A 39 -10.58 -6.50 1.43
C VAL A 39 -9.62 -7.02 0.36
N THR A 40 -8.71 -6.17 -0.12
CA THR A 40 -7.76 -6.56 -1.17
C THR A 40 -6.37 -6.04 -0.87
N ALA A 41 -5.40 -6.66 -1.54
CA ALA A 41 -4.00 -6.26 -1.47
C ALA A 41 -3.41 -6.25 -2.88
N GLU A 42 -2.60 -5.23 -3.20
CA GLU A 42 -1.91 -5.14 -4.47
C GLU A 42 -0.52 -4.57 -4.24
N ARG A 43 0.47 -5.18 -4.87
CA ARG A 43 1.86 -4.73 -4.77
C ARG A 43 2.29 -3.98 -6.02
N HIS A 44 3.11 -2.95 -5.80
CA HIS A 44 3.64 -2.10 -6.87
C HIS A 44 5.13 -1.95 -6.70
N VAL A 45 5.85 -1.84 -7.82
CA VAL A 45 7.25 -1.48 -7.83
C VAL A 45 7.38 -0.08 -8.42
N LEU A 46 8.30 0.71 -7.87
CA LEU A 46 8.56 2.04 -8.39
C LEU A 46 9.09 1.95 -9.81
N VAL A 47 8.43 2.61 -10.76
CA VAL A 47 8.94 2.75 -12.14
C VAL A 47 9.85 3.96 -12.22
N GLN A 48 9.38 5.11 -11.73
CA GLN A 48 10.14 6.35 -11.75
C GLN A 48 9.51 7.35 -10.79
N SER A 49 10.32 8.14 -10.12
CA SER A 49 9.83 9.26 -9.32
C SER A 49 10.47 10.56 -9.78
N GLU A 50 9.70 11.64 -9.71
CA GLU A 50 10.10 12.99 -10.08
C GLU A 50 9.56 13.96 -9.02
N GLY A 51 10.23 15.10 -8.86
CA GLY A 51 9.78 16.13 -7.95
C GLY A 51 10.61 16.22 -6.67
N ALA A 52 10.09 16.94 -5.68
CA ALA A 52 10.84 17.34 -4.50
C ALA A 52 11.24 16.18 -3.58
N GLN A 53 10.43 15.12 -3.55
CA GLN A 53 10.74 13.93 -2.75
C GLN A 53 11.00 12.76 -3.68
N LEU A 54 12.25 12.35 -3.76
CA LEU A 54 12.66 11.23 -4.61
C LEU A 54 12.65 9.96 -3.79
N LEU A 55 12.00 8.95 -4.33
CA LEU A 55 12.06 7.58 -3.79
C LEU A 55 13.28 6.88 -4.40
N GLY A 56 14.03 6.18 -3.58
CA GLY A 56 15.20 5.44 -4.04
C GLY A 56 14.84 4.22 -4.88
N PRO A 57 15.80 3.72 -5.68
CA PRO A 57 15.58 2.50 -6.44
C PRO A 57 15.26 1.32 -5.52
N GLY A 58 14.45 0.38 -6.01
CA GLY A 58 14.00 -0.76 -5.23
C GLY A 58 12.83 -0.45 -4.30
N SER A 59 12.24 0.75 -4.39
CA SER A 59 11.06 1.09 -3.62
C SER A 59 9.84 0.31 -4.09
N HIS A 60 9.09 -0.21 -3.14
CA HIS A 60 7.88 -0.98 -3.38
C HIS A 60 6.73 -0.42 -2.56
N LEU A 61 5.52 -0.60 -3.06
CA LEU A 61 4.31 -0.14 -2.39
C LEU A 61 3.31 -1.29 -2.36
N ALA A 62 2.80 -1.61 -1.17
CA ALA A 62 1.65 -2.49 -1.03
C ALA A 62 0.44 -1.61 -0.70
N VAL A 63 -0.63 -1.76 -1.45
CA VAL A 63 -1.86 -1.01 -1.24
C VAL A 63 -2.96 -1.98 -0.84
N PHE A 64 -3.52 -1.75 0.34
CA PHE A 64 -4.63 -2.56 0.87
C PHE A 64 -5.89 -1.73 0.80
N THR A 65 -6.95 -2.29 0.20
CA THR A 65 -8.26 -1.65 0.25
C THR A 65 -9.00 -2.10 1.51
N ILE A 66 -9.72 -1.17 2.11
CA ILE A 66 -10.41 -1.36 3.37
C ILE A 66 -11.82 -0.82 3.20
N THR A 67 -12.79 -1.53 3.76
CA THR A 67 -14.17 -1.04 3.88
C THR A 67 -14.54 -1.05 5.35
N SER A 68 -14.80 0.11 5.93
CA SER A 68 -15.01 0.23 7.37
C SER A 68 -16.10 1.25 7.69
N ASP A 69 -16.86 0.96 8.75
CA ASP A 69 -17.78 1.93 9.34
C ASP A 69 -17.11 2.77 10.42
N ASP A 70 -15.96 2.31 10.92
CA ASP A 70 -15.21 3.00 11.97
C ASP A 70 -13.71 2.79 11.70
N ILE A 71 -13.10 3.73 10.99
CA ILE A 71 -11.70 3.62 10.60
C ILE A 71 -10.76 3.63 11.80
N ASP A 72 -11.11 4.33 12.87
CA ASP A 72 -10.27 4.35 14.07
C ASP A 72 -10.18 2.97 14.69
N ALA A 73 -11.28 2.24 14.72
CA ALA A 73 -11.32 0.86 15.21
C ALA A 73 -10.50 -0.06 14.28
N THR A 74 -10.62 0.12 12.97
CA THR A 74 -9.84 -0.65 11.98
C THR A 74 -8.35 -0.40 12.15
N MET A 75 -7.93 0.86 12.29
CA MET A 75 -6.53 1.21 12.50
C MET A 75 -5.99 0.62 13.80
N THR A 76 -6.79 0.64 14.86
CA THR A 76 -6.41 0.04 16.15
C THR A 76 -6.24 -1.47 16.01
N ALA A 77 -7.16 -2.15 15.33
CA ALA A 77 -7.07 -3.59 15.07
C ALA A 77 -5.81 -3.93 14.27
N PHE A 78 -5.49 -3.13 13.24
CA PHE A 78 -4.29 -3.33 12.45
C PHE A 78 -3.02 -3.15 13.31
N ARG A 79 -2.93 -2.10 14.10
CA ARG A 79 -1.76 -1.86 14.98
C ARG A 79 -1.58 -2.99 15.97
N HIS A 80 -2.67 -3.53 16.49
CA HIS A 80 -2.63 -4.67 17.39
C HIS A 80 -2.10 -5.92 16.68
N ALA A 81 -2.63 -6.23 15.50
CA ALA A 81 -2.16 -7.36 14.68
C ALA A 81 -0.70 -7.20 14.29
N GLN A 82 -0.28 -5.98 13.97
CA GLN A 82 1.09 -5.68 13.54
C GLN A 82 2.13 -6.07 14.59
N LYS A 83 1.79 -6.02 15.87
CA LYS A 83 2.70 -6.41 16.96
C LYS A 83 3.11 -7.87 16.88
N SER A 84 2.28 -8.72 16.30
CA SER A 84 2.55 -10.16 16.15
C SER A 84 3.15 -10.50 14.78
N MET A 85 3.24 -9.54 13.87
CA MET A 85 3.79 -9.77 12.53
C MET A 85 5.30 -9.75 12.58
N ALA A 86 5.92 -10.79 12.01
CA ALA A 86 7.37 -10.85 11.94
C ALA A 86 7.92 -9.82 10.97
N ARG A 87 9.08 -9.27 11.30
CA ARG A 87 9.87 -8.45 10.39
C ARG A 87 11.10 -9.25 9.97
N PRO A 88 11.03 -9.93 8.80
CA PRO A 88 12.13 -10.80 8.38
C PRO A 88 13.37 -9.98 8.00
N ALA A 89 14.52 -10.62 8.04
CA ALA A 89 15.79 -9.97 7.71
C ALA A 89 15.86 -9.47 6.26
N CYS A 90 15.03 -10.02 5.35
CA CYS A 90 14.96 -9.56 3.97
C CYS A 90 14.21 -8.22 3.80
N LEU A 91 13.52 -7.77 4.83
CA LEU A 91 12.85 -6.47 4.86
C LEU A 91 13.79 -5.44 5.49
N ASP A 92 14.05 -4.34 4.78
CA ASP A 92 14.74 -3.20 5.38
C ASP A 92 13.76 -2.49 6.31
N ALA A 93 13.91 -2.73 7.62
CA ALA A 93 12.98 -2.22 8.63
C ALA A 93 12.92 -0.69 8.66
N ASP A 94 14.01 -0.01 8.31
CA ASP A 94 14.08 1.45 8.29
C ASP A 94 13.34 2.06 7.11
N SER A 95 12.98 1.26 6.12
CA SER A 95 12.25 1.72 4.93
C SER A 95 10.74 1.73 5.12
N VAL A 96 10.22 1.12 6.18
CA VAL A 96 8.78 0.92 6.36
C VAL A 96 8.10 2.25 6.66
N ALA A 97 7.14 2.63 5.79
CA ALA A 97 6.31 3.82 6.00
C ALA A 97 4.86 3.47 5.67
N LEU A 98 3.96 3.88 6.54
CA LEU A 98 2.54 3.59 6.45
C LEU A 98 1.77 4.89 6.27
N SER A 99 0.78 4.88 5.38
CA SER A 99 -0.13 6.00 5.22
C SER A 99 -1.54 5.49 4.96
N TRP A 100 -2.51 6.19 5.53
CA TRP A 100 -3.92 5.84 5.43
C TRP A 100 -4.62 6.89 4.58
N TRP A 101 -5.46 6.46 3.64
CA TRP A 101 -6.05 7.33 2.64
C TRP A 101 -7.54 7.08 2.53
N ARG A 102 -8.31 8.15 2.27
CA ARG A 102 -9.73 8.08 1.96
C ARG A 102 -9.94 8.66 0.55
N PRO A 103 -10.57 7.92 -0.37
CA PRO A 103 -10.91 8.48 -1.67
C PRO A 103 -11.82 9.70 -1.53
N LEU A 104 -11.53 10.74 -2.31
CA LEU A 104 -12.39 11.92 -2.38
C LEU A 104 -13.30 11.90 -3.61
N GLY A 105 -12.89 11.17 -4.64
CA GLY A 105 -13.68 11.06 -5.87
C GLY A 105 -12.88 10.36 -6.95
N SER A 106 -13.55 10.04 -8.03
CA SER A 106 -12.92 9.40 -9.18
C SER A 106 -13.55 9.89 -10.48
N ARG A 107 -12.82 9.74 -11.55
CA ARG A 107 -13.27 10.00 -12.91
C ARG A 107 -12.72 8.93 -13.81
N THR A 108 -13.50 8.58 -14.82
CA THR A 108 -13.06 7.69 -15.88
C THR A 108 -12.78 8.54 -17.11
N ALA A 109 -11.69 8.24 -17.81
CA ALA A 109 -11.38 8.94 -19.06
C ALA A 109 -12.52 8.76 -20.06
N SER A 110 -12.92 9.86 -20.72
CA SER A 110 -13.94 9.82 -21.76
C SER A 110 -13.35 9.21 -23.03
N SER A 111 -14.16 8.41 -23.74
CA SER A 111 -13.79 7.91 -25.07
C SER A 111 -13.84 9.01 -26.14
N SER A 112 -14.50 10.13 -25.86
CA SER A 112 -14.56 11.27 -26.76
C SER A 112 -13.52 12.32 -26.37
N PRO A 113 -12.89 13.01 -27.35
CA PRO A 113 -11.98 14.10 -27.03
C PRO A 113 -12.66 15.16 -26.18
N LEU A 114 -11.93 15.68 -25.21
CA LEU A 114 -12.40 16.83 -24.45
C LEU A 114 -12.40 18.04 -25.36
N VAL A 115 -13.58 18.64 -25.57
CA VAL A 115 -13.69 19.87 -26.35
C VAL A 115 -13.68 21.03 -25.36
N PRO A 116 -12.67 21.92 -25.42
CA PRO A 116 -12.66 23.07 -24.54
C PRO A 116 -13.87 23.96 -24.87
N ASP A 117 -14.47 24.49 -23.80
CA ASP A 117 -15.50 25.48 -23.98
C ASP A 117 -14.96 26.63 -24.84
N SER A 118 -15.62 26.88 -25.91
CA SER A 118 -15.25 28.04 -26.71
C SER A 118 -15.65 29.29 -25.93
N ALA A 119 -14.68 29.81 -25.27
CA ALA A 119 -14.90 31.07 -24.57
C ALA A 119 -15.09 32.19 -25.54
#